data_b5480270034b0f9f05ff82bc7b88d371
#
_entry.id   b5480270034b0f9f05ff82bc7b88d371
#
_cell.length_a   1.000
_cell.length_b   1.000
_cell.length_c   1.000
_cell.angle_alpha   90.00
_cell.angle_beta   90.00
_cell.angle_gamma   90.00
#
_symmetry.space_group_name_H-M   'P 1'
#
loop_
_entity.id
_entity.type
_entity.pdbx_description
1 polymer ?
#
loop_
_entity_poly.entity_id
_entity_poly.type
_entity_poly.pdbx_seq_one_letter_code
_entity_poly.pdbx_strand_id
1 'polypeptide(L)'
;MVLIQLLLPADAAAAADGTMPLARTRRELADRFSGLTAYLRSPAQGWWTAPDGRTQQDDVIMVEVVTERFDRPWWRTYAATLAERFDQERIHVRAVSVELLDDGDA
;
A
#
# COMPACT_ATOMS: atom_id res chain seq x y z
N MET A 1 14.53 11.32 -3.56
CA MET A 1 13.88 10.11 -3.07
C MET A 1 12.37 10.27 -3.08
N VAL A 2 11.67 9.18 -3.22
CA VAL A 2 10.21 9.17 -3.25
C VAL A 2 9.72 8.18 -2.21
N LEU A 3 8.75 8.62 -1.40
CA LEU A 3 8.03 7.76 -0.48
C LEU A 3 6.72 7.36 -1.14
N ILE A 4 6.53 6.07 -1.32
CA ILE A 4 5.31 5.55 -1.92
C ILE A 4 4.49 4.93 -0.81
N GLN A 5 3.24 5.36 -0.68
CA GLN A 5 2.33 4.91 0.36
C GLN A 5 1.16 4.19 -0.27
N LEU A 6 0.89 2.99 0.22
CA LEU A 6 -0.24 2.19 -0.20
C LEU A 6 -1.19 2.04 0.97
N LEU A 7 -2.46 2.26 0.75
CA LEU A 7 -3.48 2.02 1.76
C LEU A 7 -4.22 0.74 1.41
N LEU A 8 -4.08 -0.26 2.25
CA LEU A 8 -4.61 -1.60 2.01
C LEU A 8 -5.65 -1.95 3.06
N PRO A 9 -6.72 -2.69 2.68
CA PRO A 9 -7.71 -3.13 3.67
C PRO A 9 -7.08 -4.03 4.72
N ALA A 10 -7.41 -3.77 5.99
CA ALA A 10 -6.83 -4.51 7.10
C ALA A 10 -7.42 -5.92 7.22
N ASP A 11 -8.64 -6.13 6.74
CA ASP A 11 -9.39 -7.36 6.97
C ASP A 11 -9.62 -8.17 5.69
N ALA A 12 -8.75 -8.05 4.71
CA ALA A 12 -8.89 -8.80 3.48
C ALA A 12 -8.84 -10.31 3.74
N ALA A 13 -9.74 -11.04 3.09
CA ALA A 13 -9.81 -12.48 3.25
C ALA A 13 -8.65 -13.18 2.57
N ALA A 14 -8.32 -14.38 3.05
CA ALA A 14 -7.28 -15.20 2.45
C ALA A 14 -7.68 -15.61 1.02
N ALA A 15 -6.68 -15.78 0.17
CA ALA A 15 -6.89 -16.31 -1.18
C ALA A 15 -7.29 -17.79 -1.11
N ALA A 16 -7.69 -18.33 -2.26
CA ALA A 16 -8.14 -19.73 -2.33
C ALA A 16 -7.06 -20.73 -1.86
N ASP A 17 -5.80 -20.38 -2.01
CA ASP A 17 -4.69 -21.21 -1.56
C ASP A 17 -4.32 -20.99 -0.10
N GLY A 18 -5.07 -20.18 0.63
CA GLY A 18 -4.80 -19.88 2.03
C GLY A 18 -3.83 -18.72 2.25
N THR A 19 -3.28 -18.16 1.18
CA THR A 19 -2.32 -17.07 1.31
C THR A 19 -3.03 -15.77 1.66
N MET A 20 -2.53 -15.07 2.67
CA MET A 20 -3.09 -13.77 3.03
C MET A 20 -2.60 -12.71 2.05
N PRO A 21 -3.52 -11.87 1.53
CA PRO A 21 -3.15 -10.85 0.55
C PRO A 21 -2.05 -9.91 1.04
N LEU A 22 -2.09 -9.51 2.30
CA LEU A 22 -1.09 -8.59 2.85
C LEU A 22 0.29 -9.25 2.91
N ALA A 23 0.35 -10.52 3.32
CA ALA A 23 1.62 -11.23 3.40
C ALA A 23 2.26 -11.39 2.01
N ARG A 24 1.46 -11.67 1.02
CA ARG A 24 1.93 -11.78 -0.36
C ARG A 24 2.43 -10.45 -0.89
N THR A 25 1.69 -9.39 -0.63
CA THR A 25 2.07 -8.04 -1.06
C THR A 25 3.37 -7.61 -0.42
N ARG A 26 3.53 -7.85 0.89
CA ARG A 26 4.76 -7.54 1.60
C ARG A 26 5.96 -8.25 0.99
N ARG A 27 5.80 -9.52 0.67
CA ARG A 27 6.87 -10.32 0.09
C ARG A 27 7.28 -9.78 -1.27
N GLU A 28 6.31 -9.49 -2.13
CA GLU A 28 6.58 -8.94 -3.45
C GLU A 28 7.31 -7.61 -3.39
N LEU A 29 6.88 -6.74 -2.51
CA LEU A 29 7.51 -5.43 -2.37
C LEU A 29 8.89 -5.53 -1.74
N ALA A 30 9.06 -6.42 -0.76
CA ALA A 30 10.37 -6.63 -0.14
C ALA A 30 11.37 -7.20 -1.15
N ASP A 31 10.92 -8.05 -2.07
CA ASP A 31 11.78 -8.61 -3.09
C ASP A 31 12.19 -7.58 -4.15
N ARG A 32 11.32 -6.62 -4.41
CA ARG A 32 11.59 -5.62 -5.44
C ARG A 32 12.29 -4.38 -4.90
N PHE A 33 12.00 -3.99 -3.67
CA PHE A 33 12.51 -2.74 -3.09
C PHE A 33 13.28 -3.05 -1.80
N SER A 34 14.35 -2.31 -1.57
CA SER A 34 15.19 -2.53 -0.41
C SER A 34 14.62 -1.92 0.87
N GLY A 35 13.75 -0.92 0.76
CA GLY A 35 13.19 -0.25 1.93
C GLY A 35 11.68 -0.41 1.99
N LEU A 36 11.20 -1.18 2.94
CA LEU A 36 9.78 -1.43 3.12
C LEU A 36 9.40 -1.26 4.58
N THR A 37 8.38 -0.46 4.83
CA THR A 37 7.80 -0.32 6.17
C THR A 37 6.31 -0.58 6.08
N ALA A 38 5.79 -1.36 7.01
CA ALA A 38 4.38 -1.63 7.07
C ALA A 38 3.85 -1.35 8.47
N TYR A 39 2.83 -0.53 8.56
CA TYR A 39 2.19 -0.21 9.83
C TYR A 39 1.04 -1.19 10.05
N LEU A 40 1.36 -2.37 10.55
CA LEU A 40 0.40 -3.45 10.68
C LEU A 40 -0.41 -3.40 11.96
N ARG A 41 0.08 -2.69 12.96
CA ARG A 41 -0.57 -2.65 14.27
C ARG A 41 -1.22 -1.32 14.60
N SER A 42 -1.15 -0.39 13.68
CA SER A 42 -1.74 0.92 13.85
C SER A 42 -2.49 1.28 12.59
N PRO A 43 -3.60 0.59 12.32
CA PRO A 43 -4.36 0.86 11.10
C PRO A 43 -4.91 2.27 11.14
N ALA A 44 -4.81 2.95 10.01
CA ALA A 44 -5.50 4.21 9.83
C ALA A 44 -6.96 3.92 9.50
N GLN A 45 -7.83 4.89 9.75
CA GLN A 45 -9.24 4.77 9.38
C GLN A 45 -9.48 5.62 8.14
N GLY A 46 -10.09 5.00 7.13
CA GLY A 46 -10.49 5.70 5.94
C GLY A 46 -11.97 6.04 6.00
N TRP A 47 -12.29 7.26 5.61
CA TRP A 47 -13.67 7.72 5.56
C TRP A 47 -13.95 8.18 4.14
N TRP A 48 -15.05 7.71 3.57
CA TRP A 48 -15.49 8.20 2.27
C TRP A 48 -16.98 8.10 2.14
N THR A 49 -17.53 8.86 1.20
CA THR A 49 -18.96 8.83 0.93
C THR A 49 -19.21 7.94 -0.28
N ALA A 50 -20.03 6.92 -0.10
CA ALA A 50 -20.42 6.02 -1.16
C ALA A 50 -21.37 6.73 -2.14
N PRO A 51 -21.56 6.17 -3.37
CA PRO A 51 -22.47 6.78 -4.34
C PRO A 51 -23.90 6.95 -3.85
N ASP A 52 -24.32 6.15 -2.86
CA ASP A 52 -25.68 6.27 -2.29
C ASP A 52 -25.76 7.34 -1.19
N GLY A 53 -24.70 8.09 -0.98
CA GLY A 53 -24.67 9.16 0.04
C GLY A 53 -24.26 8.72 1.42
N ARG A 54 -24.01 7.43 1.63
CA ARG A 54 -23.59 6.95 2.95
C ARG A 54 -22.10 7.14 3.15
N THR A 55 -21.72 7.53 4.35
CA THR A 55 -20.32 7.59 4.74
C THR A 55 -19.88 6.19 5.18
N GLN A 56 -18.80 5.72 4.62
CA GLN A 56 -18.23 4.42 4.99
C GLN A 56 -16.92 4.64 5.73
N GLN A 57 -16.63 3.75 6.65
CA GLN A 57 -15.37 3.75 7.40
C GLN A 57 -14.72 2.40 7.26
N ASP A 58 -13.47 2.39 6.84
CA ASP A 58 -12.68 1.16 6.74
C ASP A 58 -11.40 1.30 7.53
N ASP A 59 -10.97 0.20 8.10
CA ASP A 59 -9.64 0.11 8.67
C ASP A 59 -8.65 -0.18 7.54
N VAL A 60 -7.60 0.60 7.48
CA VAL A 60 -6.58 0.43 6.46
C VAL A 60 -5.21 0.24 7.11
N ILE A 61 -4.37 -0.49 6.41
CA ILE A 61 -2.97 -0.66 6.79
C ILE A 61 -2.16 0.14 5.79
N MET A 62 -1.23 0.95 6.30
CA MET A 62 -0.36 1.72 5.43
C MET A 62 0.95 0.95 5.22
N VAL A 63 1.31 0.78 3.96
CA VAL A 63 2.60 0.22 3.58
C VAL A 63 3.39 1.30 2.89
N GLU A 64 4.64 1.48 3.28
CA GLU A 64 5.50 2.51 2.72
C GLU A 64 6.74 1.91 2.09
N VAL A 65 7.08 2.41 0.92
CA VAL A 65 8.29 2.03 0.20
C VAL A 65 9.04 3.31 -0.15
N VAL A 66 10.35 3.33 0.12
CA VAL A 66 11.20 4.45 -0.28
C VAL A 66 12.01 4.01 -1.49
N THR A 67 11.97 4.79 -2.56
CA THR A 67 12.71 4.49 -3.78
C THR A 67 13.36 5.75 -4.33
N GLU A 68 14.31 5.57 -5.26
CA GLU A 68 14.92 6.71 -5.93
C GLU A 68 13.98 7.33 -6.95
N ARG A 69 13.16 6.53 -7.60
CA ARG A 69 12.24 6.97 -8.64
C ARG A 69 10.86 6.43 -8.43
N PHE A 70 9.90 7.16 -8.96
CA PHE A 70 8.52 6.69 -8.99
C PHE A 70 8.20 6.21 -10.40
N ASP A 71 8.25 4.90 -10.60
CA ASP A 71 7.91 4.28 -11.89
C ASP A 71 6.40 4.20 -12.02
N ARG A 72 5.80 5.24 -12.58
CA ARG A 72 4.34 5.33 -12.67
C ARG A 72 3.69 4.18 -13.42
N PRO A 73 4.20 3.72 -14.57
CA PRO A 73 3.58 2.59 -15.26
C PRO A 73 3.59 1.32 -14.41
N TRP A 74 4.70 1.04 -13.74
CA TRP A 74 4.78 -0.14 -12.88
C TRP A 74 3.78 -0.06 -11.73
N TRP A 75 3.72 1.08 -11.05
CA TRP A 75 2.83 1.25 -9.91
C TRP A 75 1.37 1.24 -10.33
N ARG A 76 1.05 1.77 -11.52
CA ARG A 76 -0.31 1.73 -12.03
C ARG A 76 -0.77 0.29 -12.27
N THR A 77 0.09 -0.53 -12.86
CA THR A 77 -0.20 -1.95 -13.09
C THR A 77 -0.29 -2.69 -11.75
N TYR A 78 0.64 -2.42 -10.84
CA TYR A 78 0.64 -3.09 -9.55
C TYR A 78 -0.60 -2.72 -8.71
N ALA A 79 -1.01 -1.45 -8.75
CA ALA A 79 -2.23 -1.02 -8.05
C ALA A 79 -3.46 -1.77 -8.56
N ALA A 80 -3.54 -2.00 -9.88
CA ALA A 80 -4.64 -2.79 -10.45
C ALA A 80 -4.59 -4.25 -9.96
N THR A 81 -3.41 -4.83 -9.88
CA THR A 81 -3.21 -6.17 -9.33
C THR A 81 -3.67 -6.23 -7.87
N LEU A 82 -3.31 -5.22 -7.09
CA LEU A 82 -3.71 -5.15 -5.68
C LEU A 82 -5.22 -4.96 -5.52
N ALA A 83 -5.83 -4.18 -6.40
CA ALA A 83 -7.29 -3.99 -6.35
C ALA A 83 -8.02 -5.32 -6.50
N GLU A 84 -7.58 -6.16 -7.41
CA GLU A 84 -8.15 -7.50 -7.55
C GLU A 84 -7.83 -8.37 -6.33
N ARG A 85 -6.58 -8.35 -5.89
CA ARG A 85 -6.14 -9.18 -4.76
C ARG A 85 -6.91 -8.87 -3.48
N PHE A 86 -7.19 -7.59 -3.24
CA PHE A 86 -7.88 -7.14 -2.03
C PHE A 86 -9.38 -6.93 -2.24
N ASP A 87 -9.89 -7.30 -3.41
CA ASP A 87 -11.32 -7.16 -3.74
C ASP A 87 -11.82 -5.73 -3.54
N GLN A 88 -11.12 -4.80 -4.14
CA GLN A 88 -11.44 -3.38 -4.09
C GLN A 88 -11.61 -2.83 -5.50
N GLU A 89 -12.38 -1.77 -5.66
CA GLU A 89 -12.49 -1.11 -6.96
C GLU A 89 -11.16 -0.51 -7.35
N ARG A 90 -10.43 0.03 -6.38
CA ARG A 90 -9.08 0.53 -6.59
C ARG A 90 -8.34 0.58 -5.27
N ILE A 91 -7.02 0.59 -5.37
CA ILE A 91 -6.13 0.77 -4.22
C ILE A 91 -5.54 2.15 -4.30
N HIS A 92 -5.55 2.86 -3.18
CA HIS A 92 -4.95 4.17 -3.10
C HIS A 92 -3.43 4.03 -2.99
N VAL A 93 -2.73 4.57 -3.99
CA VAL A 93 -1.27 4.63 -4.00
C VAL A 93 -0.88 6.07 -4.25
N ARG A 94 -0.04 6.60 -3.39
CA ARG A 94 0.43 7.97 -3.54
C ARG A 94 1.93 8.06 -3.33
N ALA A 95 2.54 9.04 -3.96
CA ALA A 95 3.97 9.26 -3.88
C ALA A 95 4.25 10.66 -3.39
N VAL A 96 5.21 10.79 -2.49
CA VAL A 96 5.60 12.06 -1.91
C VAL A 96 7.11 12.18 -2.05
N SER A 97 7.59 13.34 -2.45
CA SER A 97 9.03 13.60 -2.45
C SER A 97 9.51 13.69 -1.02
N VAL A 98 10.59 13.01 -0.72
CA VAL A 98 11.17 13.02 0.61
C VAL A 98 12.66 13.26 0.52
N GLU A 99 13.19 13.83 1.58
CA GLU A 99 14.62 14.01 1.75
C GLU A 99 15.03 13.18 2.96
N LEU A 100 15.95 12.24 2.75
CA LEU A 100 16.43 11.44 3.86
C LEU A 100 17.66 12.08 4.44
N LEU A 101 17.68 12.24 5.76
CA LEU A 101 18.90 12.61 6.44
C LEU A 101 19.78 11.40 6.41
N ASP A 102 20.81 11.48 5.64
CA ASP A 102 21.60 10.31 5.43
C ASP A 102 22.54 10.06 6.53
N ASP A 103 22.38 9.25 7.05
CA ASP A 103 22.99 8.52 7.90
C ASP A 103 24.36 8.10 7.58
N GLY A 104 24.76 7.96 6.48
CA GLY A 104 26.05 7.47 6.14
C GLY A 104 27.10 8.55 6.00
N ASP A 105 26.68 9.75 5.75
CA ASP A 105 27.57 10.84 5.41
C ASP A 105 27.66 11.87 6.50
N ALA A 106 27.15 11.58 7.59
CA ALA A 106 27.13 12.55 8.68
C ALA A 106 28.51 12.83 9.20
#